data_1e02a61fbc108844f8f1c67c58c5aa8f
#
_entry.id   1e02a61fbc108844f8f1c67c58c5aa8f
#
_cell.length_a   1.000
_cell.length_b   1.000
_cell.length_c   1.000
_cell.angle_alpha   90.00
_cell.angle_beta   90.00
_cell.angle_gamma   90.00
#
_symmetry.space_group_name_H-M   'P 1'
#
loop_
_entity.id
_entity.type
_entity.pdbx_description
1 polymer ?
#
loop_
_entity_poly.entity_id
_entity_poly.type
_entity_poly.pdbx_seq_one_letter_code
_entity_poly.pdbx_strand_id
1 'polypeptide(L)'
;NTSNAKWLTDVMKKVGKANCGTLPDFGNFCLNEGYGSISSDKCTKKYDIYQGVEELMPYAKAVSAKSFDFDEAGNEIFIDYKKMMAIVKKAGYTGFVGVEYEGDRWDEIAGINATKALLIKVGKELA
;
A
#
# COMPACT_ATOMS: atom_id res chain seq x y z
N ASN A 1 0.23 3.40 16.65
CA ASN A 1 0.12 4.24 15.47
C ASN A 1 -0.62 3.49 14.35
N THR A 2 -1.05 4.19 13.31
CA THR A 2 -1.86 3.63 12.20
C THR A 2 -1.11 2.63 11.32
N SER A 3 0.21 2.55 11.42
CA SER A 3 1.02 1.51 10.77
C SER A 3 0.78 0.10 11.35
N ASN A 4 0.12 0.00 12.50
CA ASN A 4 -0.34 -1.28 13.05
C ASN A 4 -1.77 -1.54 12.55
N ALA A 5 -1.91 -2.36 11.52
CA ALA A 5 -3.20 -2.62 10.89
C ALA A 5 -4.22 -3.21 11.86
N LYS A 6 -3.81 -4.16 12.70
CA LYS A 6 -4.70 -4.74 13.71
C LYS A 6 -5.25 -3.66 14.67
N TRP A 7 -4.41 -2.77 15.13
CA TRP A 7 -4.84 -1.66 15.99
C TRP A 7 -5.84 -0.76 15.27
N LEU A 8 -5.57 -0.41 14.01
CA LEU A 8 -6.46 0.45 13.22
C LEU A 8 -7.81 -0.25 12.93
N THR A 9 -7.81 -1.54 12.61
CA THR A 9 -9.06 -2.29 12.39
C THR A 9 -9.88 -2.42 13.66
N ASP A 10 -9.26 -2.55 14.83
CA ASP A 10 -9.97 -2.56 16.11
C ASP A 10 -10.64 -1.19 16.39
N VAL A 11 -10.01 -0.09 15.96
CA VAL A 11 -10.64 1.25 15.99
C VAL A 11 -11.84 1.31 15.04
N MET A 12 -11.69 0.82 13.79
CA MET A 12 -12.81 0.80 12.82
C MET A 12 -14.00 -0.01 13.33
N LYS A 13 -13.76 -1.17 13.94
CA LYS A 13 -14.82 -1.99 14.58
C LYS A 13 -15.55 -1.21 15.68
N LYS A 14 -14.81 -0.50 16.53
CA LYS A 14 -15.41 0.30 17.62
C LYS A 14 -16.20 1.49 17.09
N VAL A 15 -15.72 2.15 16.05
CA VAL A 15 -16.42 3.28 15.39
C VAL A 15 -17.73 2.80 14.76
N GLY A 16 -17.73 1.68 14.06
CA GLY A 16 -18.91 1.03 13.50
C GLY A 16 -19.77 1.89 12.56
N LYS A 17 -19.18 2.89 11.89
CA LYS A 17 -19.89 3.82 11.00
C LYS A 17 -19.53 3.56 9.54
N ALA A 18 -20.53 3.46 8.69
CA ALA A 18 -20.36 3.19 7.26
C ALA A 18 -19.60 4.30 6.50
N ASN A 19 -19.63 5.54 7.00
CA ASN A 19 -18.90 6.68 6.42
C ASN A 19 -17.49 6.86 6.98
N CYS A 20 -17.02 5.94 7.84
CA CYS A 20 -15.65 5.87 8.32
C CYS A 20 -14.97 4.63 7.78
N GLY A 21 -13.72 4.75 7.38
CA GLY A 21 -12.97 3.62 6.82
C GLY A 21 -11.48 3.85 6.79
N THR A 22 -10.78 2.93 6.15
CA THR A 22 -9.34 2.97 5.99
C THR A 22 -8.96 3.39 4.56
N LEU A 23 -7.72 3.83 4.42
CA LEU A 23 -7.00 3.95 3.16
C LEU A 23 -5.77 3.04 3.27
N PRO A 24 -5.87 1.74 2.92
CA PRO A 24 -4.71 0.87 2.90
C PRO A 24 -3.65 1.42 1.95
N ASP A 25 -2.49 1.71 2.50
CA ASP A 25 -1.30 2.13 1.77
C ASP A 25 -0.31 0.97 1.71
N PHE A 26 0.42 0.80 0.60
CA PHE A 26 1.29 -0.37 0.42
C PHE A 26 2.61 -0.30 1.19
N GLY A 27 3.02 0.88 1.67
CA GLY A 27 4.33 1.09 2.26
C GLY A 27 4.36 1.71 3.67
N ASN A 28 3.23 2.15 4.23
CA ASN A 28 3.19 2.85 5.52
C ASN A 28 3.00 1.90 6.71
N PHE A 29 3.90 0.94 6.84
CA PHE A 29 3.86 -0.12 7.87
C PHE A 29 5.06 -0.12 8.83
N CYS A 30 5.74 1.02 8.98
CA CYS A 30 6.79 1.17 9.97
C CYS A 30 6.20 1.40 11.37
N LEU A 31 6.60 0.57 12.33
CA LEU A 31 6.12 0.64 13.71
C LEU A 31 6.99 1.53 14.61
N ASN A 32 8.14 2.00 14.11
CA ASN A 32 8.95 2.95 14.84
C ASN A 32 8.25 4.29 14.97
N GLU A 33 8.45 4.96 16.09
CA GLU A 33 7.86 6.26 16.36
C GLU A 33 8.41 7.32 15.39
N GLY A 34 7.53 8.11 14.79
CA GLY A 34 7.90 9.18 13.84
C GLY A 34 8.19 8.73 12.40
N TYR A 35 8.10 7.42 12.11
CA TYR A 35 8.34 6.89 10.76
C TYR A 35 7.12 6.10 10.27
N GLY A 36 6.62 6.42 9.08
CA GLY A 36 5.50 5.70 8.45
C GLY A 36 5.98 4.67 7.43
N SER A 37 6.95 5.09 6.59
CA SER A 37 7.41 4.31 5.44
C SER A 37 8.36 3.17 5.80
N ILE A 38 8.17 2.03 5.12
CA ILE A 38 9.05 0.85 5.23
C ILE A 38 10.39 1.03 4.52
N SER A 39 10.51 1.99 3.60
CA SER A 39 11.76 2.26 2.84
C SER A 39 12.81 2.99 3.69
N SER A 40 12.40 3.62 4.80
CA SER A 40 13.33 4.32 5.68
C SER A 40 14.34 3.36 6.31
N ASP A 41 15.63 3.68 6.23
CA ASP A 41 16.73 2.99 6.92
C ASP A 41 16.56 3.00 8.46
N LYS A 42 15.79 3.96 8.98
CA LYS A 42 15.43 4.09 10.39
C LYS A 42 14.28 3.17 10.81
N CYS A 43 13.62 2.53 9.85
CA CYS A 43 12.54 1.59 10.13
C CYS A 43 13.10 0.20 10.48
N THR A 44 13.35 -0.03 11.74
CA THR A 44 13.87 -1.31 12.26
C THR A 44 12.78 -2.30 12.68
N LYS A 45 11.53 -1.83 12.83
CA LYS A 45 10.38 -2.65 13.21
C LYS A 45 9.22 -2.41 12.25
N LYS A 46 8.88 -3.43 11.47
CA LYS A 46 7.84 -3.36 10.44
C LYS A 46 6.66 -4.27 10.80
N TYR A 47 5.45 -3.82 10.49
CA TYR A 47 4.30 -4.71 10.33
C TYR A 47 4.42 -5.41 8.97
N ASP A 48 3.94 -6.66 8.85
CA ASP A 48 3.87 -7.30 7.53
C ASP A 48 2.91 -6.51 6.62
N ILE A 49 3.41 -6.01 5.51
CA ILE A 49 2.65 -5.11 4.61
C ILE A 49 1.48 -5.82 3.94
N TYR A 50 1.64 -7.10 3.58
CA TYR A 50 0.60 -7.90 2.92
C TYR A 50 -0.50 -8.26 3.91
N GLN A 51 -0.14 -8.74 5.08
CA GLN A 51 -1.08 -8.98 6.18
C GLN A 51 -1.79 -7.68 6.56
N GLY A 52 -1.07 -6.58 6.66
CA GLY A 52 -1.63 -5.28 7.02
C GLY A 52 -2.67 -4.79 6.02
N VAL A 53 -2.38 -4.86 4.73
CA VAL A 53 -3.35 -4.51 3.69
C VAL A 53 -4.55 -5.48 3.72
N GLU A 54 -4.34 -6.80 3.83
CA GLU A 54 -5.43 -7.77 3.93
C GLU A 54 -6.37 -7.48 5.12
N GLU A 55 -5.82 -7.11 6.28
CA GLU A 55 -6.60 -6.73 7.46
C GLU A 55 -7.38 -5.42 7.29
N LEU A 56 -6.82 -4.43 6.57
CA LEU A 56 -7.43 -3.11 6.36
C LEU A 56 -8.50 -3.11 5.25
N MET A 57 -8.39 -3.99 4.25
CA MET A 57 -9.28 -4.02 3.08
C MET A 57 -10.77 -4.11 3.40
N PRO A 58 -11.25 -4.85 4.43
CA PRO A 58 -12.68 -4.86 4.77
C PRO A 58 -13.27 -3.49 5.12
N TYR A 59 -12.43 -2.53 5.47
CA TYR A 59 -12.83 -1.16 5.83
C TYR A 59 -12.40 -0.13 4.79
N ALA A 60 -11.79 -0.55 3.68
CA ALA A 60 -11.22 0.36 2.69
C ALA A 60 -12.26 1.22 1.99
N LYS A 61 -11.98 2.52 1.93
CA LYS A 61 -12.71 3.53 1.13
C LYS A 61 -11.90 4.02 -0.06
N ALA A 62 -10.59 3.90 0.03
CA ALA A 62 -9.64 4.14 -1.04
C ALA A 62 -8.44 3.20 -0.83
N VAL A 63 -7.53 3.11 -1.81
CA VAL A 63 -6.27 2.36 -1.74
C VAL A 63 -5.16 3.24 -2.27
N SER A 64 -4.02 3.29 -1.59
CA SER A 64 -2.80 3.97 -2.05
C SER A 64 -1.75 2.95 -2.48
N ALA A 65 -1.43 2.95 -3.77
CA ALA A 65 -0.35 2.16 -4.34
C ALA A 65 0.98 2.90 -4.18
N LYS A 66 1.51 2.89 -2.96
CA LYS A 66 2.82 3.44 -2.67
C LYS A 66 3.91 2.64 -3.37
N SER A 67 4.88 3.36 -3.93
CA SER A 67 6.08 2.81 -4.54
C SER A 67 7.30 3.65 -4.15
N PHE A 68 8.47 3.04 -4.24
CA PHE A 68 9.74 3.68 -3.91
C PHE A 68 10.69 3.63 -5.10
N ASP A 69 11.16 2.44 -5.47
CA ASP A 69 12.15 2.25 -6.51
C ASP A 69 11.81 1.09 -7.42
N PHE A 70 12.36 1.10 -8.63
CA PHE A 70 12.08 0.11 -9.66
C PHE A 70 13.36 -0.53 -10.20
N ASP A 71 13.27 -1.80 -10.55
CA ASP A 71 14.30 -2.51 -11.31
C ASP A 71 14.24 -2.16 -12.82
N GLU A 72 15.19 -2.68 -13.59
CA GLU A 72 15.26 -2.45 -15.05
C GLU A 72 14.05 -3.02 -15.81
N ALA A 73 13.33 -3.99 -15.23
CA ALA A 73 12.13 -4.58 -15.79
C ALA A 73 10.85 -3.82 -15.40
N GLY A 74 10.98 -2.74 -14.63
CA GLY A 74 9.87 -1.91 -14.15
C GLY A 74 9.07 -2.54 -13.02
N ASN A 75 9.64 -3.47 -12.25
CA ASN A 75 9.02 -3.98 -11.04
C ASN A 75 9.47 -3.14 -9.85
N GLU A 76 8.57 -2.91 -8.91
CA GLU A 76 8.90 -2.27 -7.65
C GLU A 76 9.77 -3.21 -6.80
N ILE A 77 10.84 -2.70 -6.17
CA ILE A 77 11.87 -3.55 -5.54
C ILE A 77 11.62 -3.84 -4.06
N PHE A 78 10.76 -3.08 -3.38
CA PHE A 78 10.41 -3.28 -1.96
C PHE A 78 9.08 -4.01 -1.78
N ILE A 79 8.18 -3.89 -2.77
CA ILE A 79 6.80 -4.36 -2.69
C ILE A 79 6.50 -5.25 -3.91
N ASP A 80 6.14 -6.51 -3.67
CA ASP A 80 5.58 -7.37 -4.73
C ASP A 80 4.16 -6.88 -5.08
N TYR A 81 4.07 -6.09 -6.13
CA TYR A 81 2.81 -5.51 -6.60
C TYR A 81 1.80 -6.54 -7.06
N LYS A 82 2.25 -7.67 -7.62
CA LYS A 82 1.35 -8.75 -8.03
C LYS A 82 0.66 -9.39 -6.82
N LYS A 83 1.45 -9.71 -5.79
CA LYS A 83 0.93 -10.22 -4.52
C LYS A 83 -0.01 -9.20 -3.85
N MET A 84 0.40 -7.93 -3.80
CA MET A 84 -0.36 -6.87 -3.17
C MET A 84 -1.71 -6.62 -3.87
N MET A 85 -1.71 -6.50 -5.20
CA MET A 85 -2.94 -6.29 -5.97
C MET A 85 -3.85 -7.52 -5.97
N ALA A 86 -3.30 -8.74 -5.83
CA ALA A 86 -4.11 -9.95 -5.63
C ALA A 86 -4.91 -9.89 -4.31
N ILE A 87 -4.32 -9.32 -3.24
CA ILE A 87 -5.03 -9.09 -1.97
C ILE A 87 -6.17 -8.09 -2.16
N VAL A 88 -5.90 -6.96 -2.83
CA VAL A 88 -6.91 -5.93 -3.11
C VAL A 88 -8.07 -6.52 -3.93
N LYS A 89 -7.76 -7.28 -4.99
CA LYS A 89 -8.75 -7.97 -5.83
C LYS A 89 -9.58 -9.00 -5.04
N LYS A 90 -8.91 -9.84 -4.24
CA LYS A 90 -9.55 -10.86 -3.39
C LYS A 90 -10.56 -10.24 -2.40
N ALA A 91 -10.28 -9.02 -1.93
CA ALA A 91 -11.20 -8.28 -1.06
C ALA A 91 -12.46 -7.75 -1.78
N GLY A 92 -12.56 -7.91 -3.10
CA GLY A 92 -13.69 -7.41 -3.90
C GLY A 92 -13.68 -5.90 -4.08
N TYR A 93 -12.54 -5.23 -3.92
CA TYR A 93 -12.45 -3.79 -4.08
C TYR A 93 -12.57 -3.38 -5.55
N THR A 94 -13.46 -2.42 -5.84
CA THR A 94 -13.76 -1.92 -7.19
C THR A 94 -13.53 -0.41 -7.32
N GLY A 95 -12.99 0.24 -6.30
CA GLY A 95 -12.70 1.67 -6.30
C GLY A 95 -11.38 2.02 -7.00
N PHE A 96 -11.03 3.29 -6.91
CA PHE A 96 -9.76 3.77 -7.45
C PHE A 96 -8.57 3.34 -6.60
N VAL A 97 -7.45 3.01 -7.26
CA VAL A 97 -6.15 2.81 -6.64
C VAL A 97 -5.30 4.03 -6.97
N GLY A 98 -5.03 4.85 -5.96
CA GLY A 98 -4.22 6.06 -6.09
C GLY A 98 -2.74 5.72 -6.25
N VAL A 99 -2.05 6.42 -7.13
CA VAL A 99 -0.59 6.31 -7.28
C VAL A 99 0.09 7.24 -6.29
N GLU A 100 1.06 6.71 -5.54
CA GLU A 100 1.90 7.49 -4.63
C GLU A 100 3.36 7.04 -4.78
N TYR A 101 4.24 7.94 -5.25
CA TYR A 101 5.67 7.68 -5.39
C TYR A 101 6.45 8.42 -4.31
N GLU A 102 7.27 7.70 -3.56
CA GLU A 102 8.18 8.22 -2.51
C GLU A 102 9.63 7.75 -2.70
N GLY A 103 10.04 7.48 -3.94
CA GLY A 103 11.41 7.07 -4.24
C GLY A 103 12.36 8.26 -4.39
N ASP A 104 13.65 7.99 -4.25
CA ASP A 104 14.71 9.01 -4.31
C ASP A 104 15.52 8.95 -5.62
N ARG A 105 15.37 7.92 -6.44
CA ARG A 105 16.20 7.70 -7.64
C ARG A 105 15.68 8.38 -8.88
N TRP A 106 14.40 8.63 -8.98
CA TRP A 106 13.75 9.23 -10.14
C TRP A 106 13.03 10.51 -9.71
N ASP A 107 12.80 11.41 -10.68
CA ASP A 107 11.90 12.54 -10.43
C ASP A 107 10.46 12.04 -10.22
N GLU A 108 9.65 12.88 -9.63
CA GLU A 108 8.28 12.55 -9.21
C GLU A 108 7.42 12.09 -10.40
N ILE A 109 7.56 12.74 -11.55
CA ILE A 109 6.76 12.42 -12.76
C ILE A 109 7.16 11.06 -13.33
N ALA A 110 8.45 10.76 -13.38
CA ALA A 110 8.95 9.46 -13.83
C ALA A 110 8.48 8.35 -12.89
N GLY A 111 8.61 8.53 -11.57
CA GLY A 111 8.17 7.57 -10.56
C GLY A 111 6.65 7.32 -10.59
N ILE A 112 5.84 8.37 -10.72
CA ILE A 112 4.38 8.26 -10.87
C ILE A 112 4.03 7.46 -12.13
N ASN A 113 4.67 7.75 -13.25
CA ASN A 113 4.41 7.03 -14.49
C ASN A 113 4.84 5.56 -14.42
N ALA A 114 5.96 5.24 -13.76
CA ALA A 114 6.40 3.87 -13.54
C ALA A 114 5.41 3.09 -12.66
N THR A 115 4.95 3.67 -11.57
CA THR A 115 3.93 3.08 -10.69
C THR A 115 2.63 2.80 -11.45
N LYS A 116 2.17 3.76 -12.24
CA LYS A 116 0.99 3.60 -13.10
C LYS A 116 1.18 2.47 -14.11
N ALA A 117 2.34 2.42 -14.78
CA ALA A 117 2.64 1.36 -15.75
C ALA A 117 2.64 -0.03 -15.10
N LEU A 118 3.25 -0.15 -13.91
CA LEU A 118 3.26 -1.38 -13.13
C LEU A 118 1.85 -1.82 -12.71
N LEU A 119 1.01 -0.91 -12.23
CA LEU A 119 -0.39 -1.19 -11.90
C LEU A 119 -1.18 -1.71 -13.12
N ILE A 120 -0.99 -1.10 -14.30
CA ILE A 120 -1.64 -1.55 -15.54
C ILE A 120 -1.16 -2.95 -15.94
N LYS A 121 0.15 -3.22 -15.85
CA LYS A 121 0.76 -4.54 -16.12
C LYS A 121 0.16 -5.60 -15.20
N VAL A 122 0.22 -5.37 -13.90
CA VAL A 122 -0.28 -6.30 -12.88
C VAL A 122 -1.80 -6.50 -12.99
N GLY A 123 -2.55 -5.43 -13.26
CA GLY A 123 -4.00 -5.50 -13.47
C GLY A 123 -4.39 -6.42 -14.62
N LYS A 124 -3.63 -6.39 -15.74
CA LYS A 124 -3.84 -7.31 -16.88
C LYS A 124 -3.51 -8.77 -16.52
N GLU A 125 -2.47 -8.99 -15.71
CA GLU A 125 -2.06 -10.34 -15.29
C GLU A 125 -3.06 -10.97 -14.30
N LEU A 126 -3.79 -10.14 -13.55
CA LEU A 126 -4.77 -10.59 -12.58
C LEU A 126 -6.22 -10.61 -13.12
N ALA A 127 -6.45 -10.10 -14.32
CA ALA A 127 -7.77 -10.10 -14.94
C ALA A 127 -8.23 -11.53 -15.24
#